data_0119bb7c813ece80a2f21ab5bac5e27d
#
_entry.id   0119bb7c813ece80a2f21ab5bac5e27d
#
_cell.length_a   1.000
_cell.length_b   1.000
_cell.length_c   1.000
_cell.angle_alpha   90.00
_cell.angle_beta   90.00
_cell.angle_gamma   90.00
#
_symmetry.space_group_name_H-M   'P 1'
#
loop_
_entity.id
_entity.type
_entity.pdbx_description
1 polymer ?
#
loop_
_entity_poly.entity_id
_entity_poly.type
_entity_poly.pdbx_seq_one_letter_code
_entity_poly.pdbx_strand_id
1 'polypeptide(L)'
;MIVRNFGKFISKHFFIYLSVIILIVVLDLLIFFLTFNSTVNNISNNNPVQTLEEVSDNLTIQNGKYILNNEYQKYLVTNNIWGIIIDDNGNVIWQHNLPKEIPLKYSLQDVATFSKGYIEDYPVFTWKQENDLLVLGYPKNSYSKFMTNYLPLSAIQKIPLILLIMLVSNIAILFIVYYLSKRNVMLKVAPILNGIDKLSHGKTVTLNINGELEEIGKRINETSLQLKKQNQARANWISGVSHDIRTPLSMIIGYADKISSTLNIEDNIKKQANIIKTQSIKIKNLIQDLNLVSQLNYNIQPIQETPIHVCKMIREIVVEYLNTDIDNRFEFELNLERNTELITIIGDERLLYRAIQNIISNSINHNENGCIISVSLRVNGNNLILVVSDNGKGISKEELQKLQSIPHYLQSTDDRLDLRHGLGLLLVKEIVSIHKGTVSISSELNKGFSTTISLPIKE
;
A
#
# COMPACT_ATOMS: atom_id res chain seq x y z
N MET A 1 28.82 -2.49 -5.62
CA MET A 1 28.56 -1.32 -4.76
C MET A 1 27.10 -1.30 -4.25
N ILE A 2 26.08 -1.46 -5.09
CA ILE A 2 24.64 -1.51 -4.72
C ILE A 2 24.37 -2.55 -3.63
N VAL A 3 24.80 -3.81 -3.83
CA VAL A 3 24.59 -4.91 -2.85
C VAL A 3 25.18 -4.58 -1.49
N ARG A 4 26.36 -3.90 -1.45
CA ARG A 4 27.01 -3.49 -0.20
C ARG A 4 26.22 -2.39 0.53
N ASN A 5 25.65 -1.43 -0.18
CA ASN A 5 24.85 -0.35 0.41
C ASN A 5 23.47 -0.86 0.87
N PHE A 6 22.87 -1.75 0.10
CA PHE A 6 21.63 -2.43 0.50
C PHE A 6 21.88 -3.34 1.73
N GLY A 7 23.02 -4.05 1.76
CA GLY A 7 23.46 -4.81 2.93
C GLY A 7 23.60 -3.93 4.19
N LYS A 8 24.17 -2.73 4.06
CA LYS A 8 24.26 -1.75 5.16
C LYS A 8 22.89 -1.28 5.64
N PHE A 9 21.94 -1.05 4.72
CA PHE A 9 20.56 -0.69 5.06
C PHE A 9 19.89 -1.79 5.90
N ILE A 10 20.00 -3.06 5.49
CA ILE A 10 19.44 -4.20 6.24
C ILE A 10 20.15 -4.34 7.60
N SER A 11 21.49 -4.29 7.62
CA SER A 11 22.27 -4.41 8.86
C SER A 11 21.91 -3.33 9.87
N LYS A 12 21.71 -2.09 9.43
CA LYS A 12 21.28 -0.99 10.31
C LYS A 12 19.96 -1.28 11.01
N HIS A 13 18.95 -1.76 10.27
CA HIS A 13 17.68 -2.14 10.88
C HIS A 13 17.81 -3.37 11.80
N PHE A 14 18.63 -4.34 11.43
CA PHE A 14 18.94 -5.49 12.29
C PHE A 14 19.56 -5.05 13.61
N PHE A 15 20.58 -4.16 13.60
CA PHE A 15 21.19 -3.65 14.81
C PHE A 15 20.24 -2.81 15.68
N ILE A 16 19.29 -2.08 15.06
CA ILE A 16 18.23 -1.38 15.79
C ILE A 16 17.37 -2.40 16.57
N TYR A 17 16.91 -3.47 15.91
CA TYR A 17 16.13 -4.50 16.60
C TYR A 17 16.92 -5.21 17.69
N LEU A 18 18.19 -5.54 17.44
CA LEU A 18 19.07 -6.16 18.43
C LEU A 18 19.28 -5.25 19.65
N SER A 19 19.51 -3.96 19.43
CA SER A 19 19.67 -3.00 20.54
C SER A 19 18.40 -2.85 21.37
N VAL A 20 17.22 -2.93 20.76
CA VAL A 20 15.93 -2.90 21.46
C VAL A 20 15.73 -4.16 22.30
N ILE A 21 16.07 -5.33 21.77
CA ILE A 21 16.01 -6.59 22.54
C ILE A 21 16.91 -6.51 23.77
N ILE A 22 18.14 -6.02 23.60
CA ILE A 22 19.07 -5.83 24.73
C ILE A 22 18.49 -4.85 25.76
N LEU A 23 17.91 -3.73 25.29
CA LEU A 23 17.28 -2.75 26.17
C LEU A 23 16.13 -3.35 26.98
N ILE A 24 15.28 -4.17 26.34
CA ILE A 24 14.18 -4.89 27.01
C ILE A 24 14.74 -5.80 28.12
N VAL A 25 15.75 -6.61 27.81
CA VAL A 25 16.37 -7.52 28.78
C VAL A 25 16.95 -6.74 29.98
N VAL A 26 17.63 -5.61 29.72
CA VAL A 26 18.17 -4.76 30.79
C VAL A 26 17.05 -4.17 31.63
N LEU A 27 15.98 -3.73 31.02
CA LEU A 27 14.82 -3.16 31.71
C LEU A 27 14.10 -4.21 32.57
N ASP A 28 13.95 -5.42 32.08
CA ASP A 28 13.36 -6.55 32.82
C ASP A 28 14.23 -6.93 34.02
N LEU A 29 15.55 -6.99 33.87
CA LEU A 29 16.48 -7.24 34.96
C LEU A 29 16.42 -6.12 36.00
N LEU A 30 16.29 -4.87 35.59
CA LEU A 30 16.15 -3.73 36.52
C LEU A 30 14.84 -3.83 37.30
N ILE A 31 13.72 -4.09 36.65
CA ILE A 31 12.42 -4.27 37.31
C ILE A 31 12.48 -5.45 38.28
N PHE A 32 13.06 -6.58 37.88
CA PHE A 32 13.25 -7.73 38.75
C PHE A 32 14.09 -7.35 39.98
N PHE A 33 15.22 -6.68 39.80
CA PHE A 33 16.08 -6.26 40.89
C PHE A 33 15.36 -5.32 41.86
N LEU A 34 14.64 -4.31 41.38
CA LEU A 34 13.89 -3.37 42.19
C LEU A 34 12.77 -4.06 42.98
N THR A 35 12.02 -4.95 42.33
CA THR A 35 10.94 -5.71 42.98
C THR A 35 11.47 -6.69 44.00
N PHE A 36 12.56 -7.38 43.67
CA PHE A 36 13.23 -8.29 44.57
C PHE A 36 13.76 -7.58 45.83
N ASN A 37 14.47 -6.46 45.66
CA ASN A 37 15.00 -5.66 46.77
C ASN A 37 13.87 -5.10 47.65
N SER A 38 12.78 -4.60 47.08
CA SER A 38 11.59 -4.15 47.80
C SER A 38 10.96 -5.31 48.62
N THR A 39 10.90 -6.50 48.04
CA THR A 39 10.35 -7.69 48.73
C THR A 39 11.25 -8.12 49.89
N VAL A 40 12.56 -8.18 49.67
CA VAL A 40 13.53 -8.54 50.72
C VAL A 40 13.51 -7.56 51.88
N ASN A 41 13.48 -6.25 51.60
CA ASN A 41 13.40 -5.23 52.64
C ASN A 41 12.09 -5.31 53.45
N ASN A 42 10.96 -5.61 52.78
CA ASN A 42 9.69 -5.81 53.50
C ASN A 42 9.70 -7.07 54.38
N ILE A 43 10.39 -8.12 53.99
CA ILE A 43 10.56 -9.34 54.81
C ILE A 43 11.45 -9.03 56.02
N SER A 44 12.51 -8.25 55.84
CA SER A 44 13.42 -7.84 56.92
C SER A 44 12.73 -7.00 58.00
N ASN A 45 11.87 -6.05 57.59
CA ASN A 45 11.20 -5.13 58.52
C ASN A 45 10.00 -5.74 59.26
N ASN A 46 9.43 -6.85 58.81
CA ASN A 46 8.30 -7.55 59.41
C ASN A 46 8.61 -9.02 59.69
N ASN A 47 9.79 -9.27 60.24
CA ASN A 47 10.23 -10.63 60.54
C ASN A 47 9.48 -11.19 61.75
N PRO A 48 8.62 -12.24 61.62
CA PRO A 48 7.89 -12.83 62.73
C PRO A 48 8.78 -13.35 63.86
N VAL A 49 10.02 -13.76 63.54
CA VAL A 49 10.98 -14.22 64.53
C VAL A 49 11.47 -13.07 65.42
N GLN A 50 11.74 -11.93 64.81
CA GLN A 50 12.12 -10.71 65.57
C GLN A 50 10.97 -10.25 66.48
N THR A 51 9.74 -10.26 65.97
CA THR A 51 8.54 -9.95 66.80
C THR A 51 8.38 -10.93 67.94
N LEU A 52 8.66 -12.21 67.76
CA LEU A 52 8.64 -13.21 68.84
C LEU A 52 9.69 -12.92 69.92
N GLU A 53 10.90 -12.59 69.51
CA GLU A 53 12.02 -12.22 70.42
C GLU A 53 11.65 -10.99 71.21
N GLU A 54 11.17 -9.92 70.56
CA GLU A 54 10.74 -8.70 71.23
C GLU A 54 9.59 -8.92 72.20
N VAL A 55 8.60 -9.74 71.82
CA VAL A 55 7.48 -10.11 72.74
C VAL A 55 7.99 -10.94 73.92
N SER A 56 8.88 -11.91 73.68
CA SER A 56 9.51 -12.76 74.70
C SER A 56 10.24 -11.94 75.73
N ASP A 57 11.07 -10.97 75.27
CA ASP A 57 11.87 -10.10 76.14
C ASP A 57 10.99 -9.16 76.98
N ASN A 58 9.78 -8.81 76.53
CA ASN A 58 8.83 -7.93 77.20
C ASN A 58 7.72 -8.68 77.95
N LEU A 59 7.83 -10.00 78.08
CA LEU A 59 7.00 -10.85 78.91
C LEU A 59 7.68 -10.99 80.29
N THR A 60 7.01 -10.60 81.34
CA THR A 60 7.51 -10.72 82.77
C THR A 60 6.57 -11.60 83.57
N ILE A 61 7.13 -12.34 84.52
CA ILE A 61 6.33 -13.14 85.46
C ILE A 61 6.13 -12.35 86.71
N GLN A 62 4.86 -12.02 87.06
CA GLN A 62 4.49 -11.36 88.31
C GLN A 62 3.42 -12.24 89.00
N ASN A 63 3.69 -12.57 90.26
CA ASN A 63 2.83 -13.44 91.04
C ASN A 63 2.47 -14.80 90.37
N GLY A 64 3.44 -15.38 89.63
CA GLY A 64 3.23 -16.64 88.90
C GLY A 64 2.37 -16.56 87.57
N LYS A 65 2.12 -15.33 87.09
CA LYS A 65 1.41 -15.11 85.83
C LYS A 65 2.22 -14.30 84.81
N TYR A 66 2.19 -14.69 83.59
CA TYR A 66 2.80 -13.92 82.50
C TYR A 66 2.05 -12.60 82.25
N ILE A 67 2.77 -11.49 82.23
CA ILE A 67 2.25 -10.16 81.93
C ILE A 67 3.10 -9.56 80.82
N LEU A 68 2.43 -9.21 79.71
CA LEU A 68 3.07 -8.53 78.56
C LEU A 68 2.98 -7.02 78.78
N ASN A 69 4.03 -6.30 78.38
CA ASN A 69 4.06 -4.84 78.38
C ASN A 69 2.92 -4.26 77.53
N ASN A 70 2.28 -3.16 78.02
CA ASN A 70 1.15 -2.50 77.41
C ASN A 70 1.43 -2.05 75.93
N GLU A 71 2.64 -1.68 75.58
CA GLU A 71 3.04 -1.29 74.29
C GLU A 71 2.93 -2.46 73.33
N TYR A 72 3.46 -3.62 73.66
CA TYR A 72 3.38 -4.85 72.84
C TYR A 72 1.99 -5.48 72.83
N GLN A 73 1.18 -5.33 73.89
CA GLN A 73 -0.22 -5.70 73.90
C GLN A 73 -0.96 -4.93 72.79
N LYS A 74 -0.78 -3.61 72.71
CA LYS A 74 -1.38 -2.75 71.74
C LYS A 74 -0.85 -3.10 70.32
N TYR A 75 0.45 -3.37 70.15
CA TYR A 75 1.06 -3.79 68.94
C TYR A 75 0.43 -5.08 68.38
N LEU A 76 0.28 -6.11 69.22
CA LEU A 76 -0.32 -7.38 68.85
C LEU A 76 -1.79 -7.20 68.39
N VAL A 77 -2.59 -6.41 69.12
CA VAL A 77 -3.98 -6.11 68.74
C VAL A 77 -4.06 -5.34 67.44
N THR A 78 -3.24 -4.30 67.26
CA THR A 78 -3.25 -3.47 66.03
C THR A 78 -2.91 -4.29 64.79
N ASN A 79 -2.03 -5.28 64.91
CA ASN A 79 -1.60 -6.15 63.83
C ASN A 79 -2.42 -7.45 63.74
N ASN A 80 -3.47 -7.60 64.54
CA ASN A 80 -4.31 -8.82 64.63
C ASN A 80 -3.49 -10.09 64.92
N ILE A 81 -2.42 -9.97 65.70
CA ILE A 81 -1.60 -11.08 66.15
C ILE A 81 -2.14 -11.57 67.47
N TRP A 82 -2.29 -12.88 67.60
CA TRP A 82 -2.64 -13.50 68.86
C TRP A 82 -1.45 -14.26 69.44
N GLY A 83 -1.44 -14.44 70.76
CA GLY A 83 -0.35 -15.13 71.42
C GLY A 83 -0.87 -16.07 72.46
N ILE A 84 -0.15 -17.19 72.69
CA ILE A 84 -0.34 -18.16 73.79
C ILE A 84 1.01 -18.58 74.30
N ILE A 85 1.05 -18.95 75.61
CA ILE A 85 2.17 -19.68 76.18
C ILE A 85 1.66 -21.04 76.60
N ILE A 86 2.40 -22.09 76.20
CA ILE A 86 2.08 -23.50 76.45
C ILE A 86 3.11 -24.03 77.45
N ASP A 87 2.62 -24.64 78.55
CA ASP A 87 3.46 -25.28 79.55
C ASP A 87 3.96 -26.67 79.09
N ASP A 88 4.87 -27.28 79.93
CA ASP A 88 5.41 -28.62 79.65
C ASP A 88 4.32 -29.71 79.61
N ASN A 89 3.13 -29.48 80.15
CA ASN A 89 2.00 -30.42 80.09
C ASN A 89 1.06 -30.17 78.94
N GLY A 90 1.40 -29.21 78.06
CA GLY A 90 0.63 -28.84 76.90
C GLY A 90 -0.60 -27.96 77.12
N ASN A 91 -0.71 -27.36 78.32
CA ASN A 91 -1.84 -26.47 78.64
C ASN A 91 -1.47 -25.03 78.31
N VAL A 92 -2.43 -24.26 77.83
CA VAL A 92 -2.25 -22.82 77.61
C VAL A 92 -2.37 -22.09 78.98
N ILE A 93 -1.26 -21.51 79.45
CA ILE A 93 -1.17 -20.83 80.72
C ILE A 93 -1.24 -19.29 80.60
N TRP A 94 -1.07 -18.75 79.39
CA TRP A 94 -1.26 -17.34 79.06
C TRP A 94 -1.86 -17.23 77.66
N GLN A 95 -2.69 -16.21 77.49
CA GLN A 95 -3.28 -15.93 76.18
C GLN A 95 -3.52 -14.42 75.98
N HIS A 96 -3.35 -13.97 74.72
CA HIS A 96 -3.62 -12.59 74.35
C HIS A 96 -4.27 -12.56 72.92
N ASN A 97 -5.40 -11.82 72.81
CA ASN A 97 -6.13 -11.67 71.57
C ASN A 97 -6.45 -13.01 70.86
N LEU A 98 -6.74 -14.06 71.63
CA LEU A 98 -6.91 -15.45 71.13
C LEU A 98 -8.22 -15.62 70.41
N PRO A 99 -8.27 -16.11 69.16
CA PRO A 99 -9.49 -16.51 68.47
C PRO A 99 -10.15 -17.69 69.15
N LYS A 100 -11.50 -17.76 69.08
CA LYS A 100 -12.32 -18.77 69.78
C LYS A 100 -12.09 -20.20 69.29
N GLU A 101 -11.64 -20.35 68.03
CA GLU A 101 -11.38 -21.64 67.41
C GLU A 101 -10.04 -22.27 67.80
N ILE A 102 -9.20 -21.55 68.50
CA ILE A 102 -7.86 -22.04 68.90
C ILE A 102 -7.96 -22.92 70.16
N PRO A 103 -7.45 -24.14 70.13
CA PRO A 103 -7.46 -25.05 71.27
C PRO A 103 -6.63 -24.52 72.48
N LEU A 104 -7.02 -24.86 73.69
CA LEU A 104 -6.31 -24.47 74.95
C LEU A 104 -5.43 -25.60 75.46
N LYS A 105 -5.35 -26.74 74.78
CA LYS A 105 -4.49 -27.86 75.15
C LYS A 105 -3.89 -28.52 73.96
N TYR A 106 -2.61 -28.80 74.00
CA TYR A 106 -1.83 -29.33 72.89
C TYR A 106 -1.04 -30.56 73.34
N SER A 107 -0.93 -31.55 72.51
CA SER A 107 -0.01 -32.66 72.69
C SER A 107 1.38 -32.28 72.09
N LEU A 108 2.42 -33.05 72.46
CA LEU A 108 3.73 -32.89 71.85
C LEU A 108 3.70 -33.04 70.32
N GLN A 109 2.82 -33.91 69.83
CA GLN A 109 2.62 -34.07 68.37
C GLN A 109 2.01 -32.85 67.71
N ASP A 110 1.03 -32.20 68.34
CA ASP A 110 0.45 -30.96 67.88
C ASP A 110 1.48 -29.86 67.80
N VAL A 111 2.30 -29.71 68.85
CA VAL A 111 3.40 -28.73 68.88
C VAL A 111 4.40 -28.96 67.76
N ALA A 112 4.82 -30.21 67.58
CA ALA A 112 5.76 -30.54 66.49
C ALA A 112 5.18 -30.28 65.12
N THR A 113 3.89 -30.43 64.95
CA THR A 113 3.18 -30.18 63.65
C THR A 113 3.04 -28.69 63.39
N PHE A 114 2.47 -27.92 64.33
CA PHE A 114 2.21 -26.50 64.11
C PHE A 114 3.48 -25.63 64.16
N SER A 115 4.53 -26.04 64.86
CA SER A 115 5.79 -25.29 64.84
C SER A 115 6.35 -25.08 63.42
N LYS A 116 6.05 -25.98 62.51
CA LYS A 116 6.44 -25.90 61.09
C LYS A 116 5.33 -25.34 60.20
N GLY A 117 4.16 -25.08 60.74
CA GLY A 117 2.98 -24.78 59.92
C GLY A 117 2.00 -23.81 60.55
N TYR A 118 0.76 -24.31 60.67
CA TYR A 118 -0.40 -23.49 61.02
C TYR A 118 -1.19 -24.13 62.19
N ILE A 119 -1.93 -23.32 62.94
CA ILE A 119 -2.99 -23.74 63.82
C ILE A 119 -4.28 -23.15 63.26
N GLU A 120 -5.28 -23.99 62.92
CA GLU A 120 -6.59 -23.58 62.37
C GLU A 120 -6.44 -22.50 61.24
N ASP A 121 -5.52 -22.76 60.31
CA ASP A 121 -5.15 -21.87 59.18
C ASP A 121 -4.42 -20.56 59.58
N TYR A 122 -4.13 -20.36 60.84
CA TYR A 122 -3.27 -19.25 61.29
C TYR A 122 -1.80 -19.66 61.15
N PRO A 123 -0.96 -18.91 60.43
CA PRO A 123 0.49 -19.15 60.42
C PRO A 123 1.05 -18.82 61.80
N VAL A 124 1.64 -19.81 62.47
CA VAL A 124 2.16 -19.64 63.82
C VAL A 124 3.69 -19.74 63.86
N PHE A 125 4.29 -18.97 64.74
CA PHE A 125 5.73 -18.96 65.00
C PHE A 125 5.96 -19.22 66.44
N THR A 126 7.00 -19.99 66.81
CA THR A 126 7.26 -20.48 68.14
C THR A 126 8.62 -19.98 68.63
N TRP A 127 8.68 -19.65 69.92
CA TRP A 127 9.92 -19.20 70.59
C TRP A 127 10.01 -19.77 72.01
N LYS A 128 11.20 -20.02 72.45
CA LYS A 128 11.42 -20.46 73.87
C LYS A 128 11.15 -19.31 74.80
N GLN A 129 10.30 -19.54 75.89
CA GLN A 129 10.01 -18.61 76.93
C GLN A 129 10.30 -19.29 78.26
N GLU A 130 11.51 -19.07 78.86
CA GLU A 130 12.00 -19.79 80.02
C GLU A 130 11.89 -21.33 79.86
N ASN A 131 10.94 -22.00 80.55
CA ASN A 131 10.67 -23.41 80.39
C ASN A 131 9.44 -23.71 79.55
N ASP A 132 8.73 -22.67 79.16
CA ASP A 132 7.47 -22.76 78.41
C ASP A 132 7.69 -22.42 76.92
N LEU A 133 6.65 -22.60 76.08
CA LEU A 133 6.69 -22.30 74.69
C LEU A 133 5.79 -21.11 74.37
N LEU A 134 6.36 -19.99 73.93
CA LEU A 134 5.62 -18.86 73.33
C LEU A 134 5.27 -19.19 71.90
N VAL A 135 3.97 -19.00 71.56
CA VAL A 135 3.44 -19.14 70.21
C VAL A 135 2.74 -17.84 69.81
N LEU A 136 3.17 -17.22 68.72
CA LEU A 136 2.45 -16.10 68.12
C LEU A 136 1.80 -16.57 66.83
N GLY A 137 0.51 -16.29 66.70
CA GLY A 137 -0.26 -16.57 65.49
C GLY A 137 -0.64 -15.31 64.74
N TYR A 138 -0.36 -15.30 63.47
CA TYR A 138 -0.59 -14.19 62.55
C TYR A 138 -1.93 -14.38 61.81
N PRO A 139 -2.52 -13.30 61.25
CA PRO A 139 -3.79 -13.41 60.51
C PRO A 139 -3.78 -14.50 59.44
N LYS A 140 -4.92 -15.16 59.22
CA LYS A 140 -5.07 -16.15 58.16
C LYS A 140 -4.64 -15.54 56.81
N ASN A 141 -3.91 -16.29 55.99
CA ASN A 141 -3.38 -15.87 54.67
C ASN A 141 -2.31 -14.74 54.73
N SER A 142 -1.72 -14.43 55.91
CA SER A 142 -0.64 -13.42 56.01
C SER A 142 0.71 -13.97 55.59
N TYR A 143 1.04 -15.20 55.92
CA TYR A 143 2.29 -15.86 55.59
C TYR A 143 2.05 -17.21 54.93
N SER A 144 2.88 -17.54 53.95
CA SER A 144 2.98 -18.90 53.41
C SER A 144 4.26 -19.54 53.92
N LYS A 145 4.16 -20.69 54.59
CA LYS A 145 5.31 -21.41 55.15
C LYS A 145 5.80 -22.48 54.19
N PHE A 146 7.03 -22.35 53.72
CA PHE A 146 7.76 -23.39 53.00
C PHE A 146 8.68 -24.13 53.97
N MET A 147 9.10 -25.34 53.65
CA MET A 147 9.88 -26.20 54.59
C MET A 147 11.13 -25.56 55.17
N THR A 148 11.71 -24.56 54.53
CA THR A 148 12.94 -23.86 54.98
C THR A 148 12.81 -22.35 55.13
N ASN A 149 11.81 -21.73 54.47
CA ASN A 149 11.58 -20.27 54.47
C ASN A 149 10.09 -19.96 54.40
N TYR A 150 9.70 -18.80 54.93
CA TYR A 150 8.34 -18.27 54.79
C TYR A 150 8.38 -16.94 54.03
N LEU A 151 7.40 -16.73 53.15
CA LEU A 151 7.23 -15.50 52.43
C LEU A 151 5.83 -14.92 52.65
N PRO A 152 5.67 -13.61 52.76
CA PRO A 152 4.35 -13.00 52.82
C PRO A 152 3.51 -13.43 51.59
N LEU A 153 2.30 -13.90 51.84
CA LEU A 153 1.40 -14.36 50.74
C LEU A 153 1.11 -13.23 49.76
N SER A 154 1.03 -11.98 50.26
CA SER A 154 0.85 -10.79 49.42
C SER A 154 2.00 -10.56 48.42
N ALA A 155 3.23 -10.99 48.73
CA ALA A 155 4.34 -10.94 47.78
C ALA A 155 4.16 -11.98 46.64
N ILE A 156 3.78 -13.20 47.02
CA ILE A 156 3.52 -14.29 46.09
C ILE A 156 2.37 -13.93 45.14
N GLN A 157 1.27 -13.37 45.70
CA GLN A 157 0.08 -12.97 44.92
C GLN A 157 0.37 -11.83 43.90
N LYS A 158 1.39 -11.02 44.14
CA LYS A 158 1.80 -9.94 43.22
C LYS A 158 2.67 -10.45 42.03
N ILE A 159 3.32 -11.60 42.16
CA ILE A 159 4.22 -12.14 41.12
C ILE A 159 3.53 -12.27 39.77
N PRO A 160 2.35 -12.89 39.65
CA PRO A 160 1.66 -13.01 38.36
C PRO A 160 1.34 -11.67 37.71
N LEU A 161 0.95 -10.67 38.50
CA LEU A 161 0.66 -9.33 38.04
C LEU A 161 1.92 -8.63 37.49
N ILE A 162 3.04 -8.74 38.22
CA ILE A 162 4.33 -8.19 37.78
C ILE A 162 4.78 -8.82 36.47
N LEU A 163 4.70 -10.15 36.35
CA LEU A 163 5.03 -10.87 35.13
C LEU A 163 4.12 -10.46 33.95
N LEU A 164 2.83 -10.27 34.21
CA LEU A 164 1.89 -9.79 33.19
C LEU A 164 2.24 -8.38 32.71
N ILE A 165 2.55 -7.45 33.64
CA ILE A 165 2.96 -6.07 33.31
C ILE A 165 4.25 -6.09 32.48
N MET A 166 5.25 -6.88 32.86
CA MET A 166 6.49 -7.05 32.10
C MET A 166 6.21 -7.57 30.69
N LEU A 167 5.39 -8.61 30.56
CA LEU A 167 5.02 -9.18 29.25
C LEU A 167 4.33 -8.13 28.36
N VAL A 168 3.34 -7.41 28.89
CA VAL A 168 2.59 -6.38 28.16
C VAL A 168 3.50 -5.22 27.76
N SER A 169 4.39 -4.76 28.66
CA SER A 169 5.34 -3.69 28.35
C SER A 169 6.32 -4.08 27.25
N ASN A 170 6.82 -5.31 27.27
CA ASN A 170 7.72 -5.84 26.25
C ASN A 170 7.05 -5.91 24.87
N ILE A 171 5.82 -6.43 24.83
CA ILE A 171 5.02 -6.47 23.58
C ILE A 171 4.76 -5.07 23.05
N ALA A 172 4.42 -4.11 23.93
CA ALA A 172 4.18 -2.71 23.54
C ALA A 172 5.45 -2.06 22.95
N ILE A 173 6.61 -2.25 23.58
CA ILE A 173 7.89 -1.72 23.08
C ILE A 173 8.21 -2.30 21.71
N LEU A 174 8.12 -3.63 21.54
CA LEU A 174 8.36 -4.30 20.26
C LEU A 174 7.41 -3.79 19.17
N PHE A 175 6.14 -3.60 19.50
CA PHE A 175 5.14 -3.08 18.54
C PHE A 175 5.46 -1.64 18.12
N ILE A 176 5.82 -0.76 19.07
CA ILE A 176 6.20 0.63 18.78
C ILE A 176 7.43 0.66 17.86
N VAL A 177 8.47 -0.11 18.17
CA VAL A 177 9.69 -0.18 17.34
C VAL A 177 9.40 -0.72 15.95
N TYR A 178 8.60 -1.79 15.86
CA TYR A 178 8.16 -2.33 14.57
C TYR A 178 7.42 -1.28 13.74
N TYR A 179 6.47 -0.57 14.33
CA TYR A 179 5.68 0.46 13.64
C TYR A 179 6.55 1.61 13.13
N LEU A 180 7.45 2.14 13.98
CA LEU A 180 8.37 3.22 13.60
C LEU A 180 9.35 2.78 12.52
N SER A 181 9.91 1.58 12.63
CA SER A 181 10.82 1.01 11.64
C SER A 181 10.12 0.78 10.29
N LYS A 182 8.91 0.18 10.30
CA LYS A 182 8.10 -0.02 9.10
C LYS A 182 7.81 1.31 8.39
N ARG A 183 7.42 2.34 9.16
CA ARG A 183 7.15 3.68 8.60
C ARG A 183 8.39 4.27 7.92
N ASN A 184 9.54 4.20 8.58
CA ASN A 184 10.80 4.73 8.04
C ASN A 184 11.25 3.99 6.77
N VAL A 185 11.13 2.67 6.74
CA VAL A 185 11.43 1.86 5.55
C VAL A 185 10.49 2.23 4.40
N MET A 186 9.17 2.30 4.68
CA MET A 186 8.18 2.61 3.65
C MET A 186 8.40 3.99 3.03
N LEU A 187 8.72 5.02 3.84
CA LEU A 187 9.02 6.37 3.34
C LEU A 187 10.21 6.39 2.37
N LYS A 188 11.20 5.52 2.56
CA LYS A 188 12.38 5.42 1.70
C LYS A 188 12.17 4.56 0.46
N VAL A 189 11.35 3.50 0.55
CA VAL A 189 11.12 2.53 -0.53
C VAL A 189 9.97 2.94 -1.45
N ALA A 190 8.91 3.55 -0.94
CA ALA A 190 7.76 3.96 -1.74
C ALA A 190 8.10 4.84 -2.95
N PRO A 191 8.98 5.85 -2.85
CA PRO A 191 9.39 6.64 -4.02
C PRO A 191 10.07 5.79 -5.11
N ILE A 192 10.83 4.76 -4.72
CA ILE A 192 11.50 3.83 -5.64
C ILE A 192 10.47 3.01 -6.41
N LEU A 193 9.51 2.40 -5.70
CA LEU A 193 8.44 1.61 -6.32
C LEU A 193 7.59 2.45 -7.26
N ASN A 194 7.17 3.65 -6.83
CA ASN A 194 6.44 4.59 -7.67
C ASN A 194 7.27 5.06 -8.89
N GLY A 195 8.59 5.18 -8.73
CA GLY A 195 9.49 5.51 -9.82
C GLY A 195 9.56 4.39 -10.86
N ILE A 196 9.69 3.15 -10.43
CA ILE A 196 9.69 1.97 -11.30
C ILE A 196 8.35 1.84 -12.03
N ASP A 197 7.23 2.03 -11.33
CA ASP A 197 5.91 2.00 -11.93
C ASP A 197 5.75 3.06 -13.02
N LYS A 198 6.19 4.30 -12.77
CA LYS A 198 6.18 5.36 -13.80
C LYS A 198 7.05 5.02 -15.00
N LEU A 199 8.23 4.41 -14.78
CA LEU A 199 9.11 3.97 -15.86
C LEU A 199 8.49 2.88 -16.71
N SER A 200 7.76 1.93 -16.11
CA SER A 200 7.05 0.86 -16.84
C SER A 200 5.96 1.42 -17.76
N HIS A 201 5.40 2.59 -17.41
CA HIS A 201 4.44 3.33 -18.23
C HIS A 201 5.10 4.35 -19.19
N GLY A 202 6.40 4.23 -19.43
CA GLY A 202 7.14 5.09 -20.37
C GLY A 202 7.35 6.54 -19.89
N LYS A 203 7.04 6.86 -18.63
CA LYS A 203 7.21 8.21 -18.07
C LYS A 203 8.64 8.41 -17.55
N THR A 204 9.20 9.58 -17.78
CA THR A 204 10.50 9.93 -17.21
C THR A 204 10.39 10.18 -15.71
N VAL A 205 11.39 9.73 -14.98
CA VAL A 205 11.43 9.83 -13.51
C VAL A 205 12.73 10.46 -13.07
N THR A 206 12.65 11.36 -12.09
CA THR A 206 13.79 11.88 -11.36
C THR A 206 13.52 11.69 -9.87
N LEU A 207 14.29 10.79 -9.24
CA LEU A 207 14.21 10.49 -7.82
C LEU A 207 15.31 11.23 -7.08
N ASN A 208 14.93 11.94 -6.02
CA ASN A 208 15.88 12.54 -5.08
C ASN A 208 15.88 11.69 -3.80
N ILE A 209 16.74 10.68 -3.75
CA ILE A 209 16.87 9.75 -2.64
C ILE A 209 18.25 9.92 -2.04
N ASN A 210 18.31 10.16 -0.73
CA ASN A 210 19.53 10.34 0.02
C ASN A 210 19.80 9.13 0.94
N GLY A 211 21.07 8.93 1.29
CA GLY A 211 21.50 7.91 2.24
C GLY A 211 21.71 6.53 1.62
N GLU A 212 21.32 5.47 2.32
CA GLU A 212 21.70 4.10 1.97
C GLU A 212 21.13 3.60 0.63
N LEU A 213 20.02 4.20 0.17
CA LEU A 213 19.33 3.86 -1.09
C LEU A 213 19.65 4.85 -2.23
N GLU A 214 20.53 5.83 -2.01
CA GLU A 214 20.90 6.87 -2.99
C GLU A 214 21.39 6.27 -4.31
N GLU A 215 22.21 5.23 -4.25
CA GLU A 215 22.74 4.59 -5.45
C GLU A 215 21.65 3.91 -6.30
N ILE A 216 20.63 3.35 -5.65
CA ILE A 216 19.45 2.80 -6.35
C ILE A 216 18.70 3.92 -7.06
N GLY A 217 18.48 5.05 -6.37
CA GLY A 217 17.85 6.23 -6.96
C GLY A 217 18.62 6.77 -8.16
N LYS A 218 19.96 6.85 -8.07
CA LYS A 218 20.83 7.26 -9.18
C LYS A 218 20.70 6.32 -10.38
N ARG A 219 20.72 5.01 -10.17
CA ARG A 219 20.57 4.02 -11.25
C ARG A 219 19.21 4.10 -11.94
N ILE A 220 18.14 4.34 -11.17
CA ILE A 220 16.81 4.55 -11.74
C ILE A 220 16.80 5.82 -12.60
N ASN A 221 17.41 6.91 -12.12
CA ASN A 221 17.51 8.15 -12.87
C ASN A 221 18.35 7.98 -14.17
N GLU A 222 19.48 7.27 -14.11
CA GLU A 222 20.30 6.92 -15.28
C GLU A 222 19.52 6.11 -16.29
N THR A 223 18.79 5.07 -15.83
CA THR A 223 17.93 4.23 -16.68
C THR A 223 16.82 5.06 -17.30
N SER A 224 16.17 5.95 -16.53
CA SER A 224 15.16 6.88 -17.03
C SER A 224 15.69 7.78 -18.14
N LEU A 225 16.90 8.35 -17.94
CA LEU A 225 17.54 9.19 -18.95
C LEU A 225 17.93 8.38 -20.20
N GLN A 226 18.41 7.16 -20.03
CA GLN A 226 18.76 6.28 -21.13
C GLN A 226 17.55 5.89 -21.96
N LEU A 227 16.44 5.51 -21.32
CA LEU A 227 15.17 5.24 -21.99
C LEU A 227 14.66 6.46 -22.76
N LYS A 228 14.74 7.66 -22.14
CA LYS A 228 14.37 8.90 -22.83
C LYS A 228 15.21 9.13 -24.08
N LYS A 229 16.54 8.94 -23.99
CA LYS A 229 17.45 9.09 -25.14
C LYS A 229 17.16 8.06 -26.25
N GLN A 230 16.89 6.79 -25.90
CA GLN A 230 16.53 5.75 -26.87
C GLN A 230 15.21 6.08 -27.55
N ASN A 231 14.21 6.53 -26.82
CA ASN A 231 12.92 6.91 -27.37
C ASN A 231 13.07 8.10 -28.33
N GLN A 232 13.85 9.12 -27.95
CA GLN A 232 14.14 10.26 -28.81
C GLN A 232 14.89 9.84 -30.08
N ALA A 233 15.91 8.98 -29.98
CA ALA A 233 16.65 8.48 -31.12
C ALA A 233 15.75 7.69 -32.08
N ARG A 234 14.85 6.86 -31.54
CA ARG A 234 13.89 6.08 -32.35
C ARG A 234 12.92 7.01 -33.09
N ALA A 235 12.38 8.02 -32.44
CA ALA A 235 11.50 8.98 -33.11
C ALA A 235 12.22 9.83 -34.16
N ASN A 236 13.45 10.27 -33.88
CA ASN A 236 14.27 10.98 -34.86
C ASN A 236 14.59 10.12 -36.08
N TRP A 237 14.87 8.81 -35.86
CA TRP A 237 15.11 7.87 -36.93
C TRP A 237 13.84 7.68 -37.82
N ILE A 238 12.66 7.47 -37.21
CA ILE A 238 11.39 7.34 -37.95
C ILE A 238 11.11 8.64 -38.73
N SER A 239 11.38 9.80 -38.13
CA SER A 239 11.20 11.11 -38.80
C SER A 239 12.12 11.26 -39.99
N GLY A 240 13.40 10.87 -39.87
CA GLY A 240 14.37 10.87 -40.94
C GLY A 240 13.97 9.95 -42.12
N VAL A 241 13.65 8.68 -41.80
CA VAL A 241 13.18 7.71 -42.80
C VAL A 241 11.91 8.21 -43.50
N SER A 242 10.98 8.80 -42.73
CA SER A 242 9.74 9.39 -43.30
C SER A 242 10.00 10.50 -44.30
N HIS A 243 11.01 11.36 -44.02
CA HIS A 243 11.43 12.42 -44.91
C HIS A 243 12.04 11.85 -46.20
N ASP A 244 12.95 10.89 -46.06
CA ASP A 244 13.69 10.31 -47.18
C ASP A 244 12.80 9.48 -48.11
N ILE A 245 11.71 8.89 -47.60
CA ILE A 245 10.69 8.20 -48.43
C ILE A 245 9.75 9.23 -49.07
N ARG A 246 9.41 10.34 -48.42
CA ARG A 246 8.49 11.35 -48.96
C ARG A 246 8.96 11.93 -50.30
N THR A 247 10.26 12.16 -50.46
CA THR A 247 10.85 12.77 -51.64
C THR A 247 10.68 11.90 -52.88
N PRO A 248 11.13 10.63 -52.94
CA PRO A 248 10.91 9.77 -54.10
C PRO A 248 9.43 9.50 -54.36
N LEU A 249 8.62 9.39 -53.30
CA LEU A 249 7.18 9.16 -53.42
C LEU A 249 6.46 10.35 -54.05
N SER A 250 6.87 11.59 -53.72
CA SER A 250 6.34 12.81 -54.36
C SER A 250 6.66 12.86 -55.86
N MET A 251 7.85 12.38 -56.28
CA MET A 251 8.21 12.25 -57.71
C MET A 251 7.35 11.21 -58.40
N ILE A 252 7.11 10.03 -57.79
CA ILE A 252 6.24 8.99 -58.35
C ILE A 252 4.81 9.52 -58.53
N ILE A 253 4.27 10.24 -57.52
CA ILE A 253 2.95 10.86 -57.62
C ILE A 253 2.90 11.86 -58.79
N GLY A 254 3.94 12.73 -58.89
CA GLY A 254 4.00 13.74 -59.94
C GLY A 254 4.08 13.14 -61.34
N TYR A 255 4.89 12.08 -61.55
CA TYR A 255 4.96 11.39 -62.82
C TYR A 255 3.67 10.66 -63.15
N ALA A 256 3.07 9.97 -62.21
CA ALA A 256 1.80 9.28 -62.39
C ALA A 256 0.66 10.28 -62.71
N ASP A 257 0.65 11.44 -62.09
CA ASP A 257 -0.30 12.52 -62.37
C ASP A 257 -0.11 13.08 -63.79
N LYS A 258 1.14 13.34 -64.19
CA LYS A 258 1.47 13.79 -65.54
C LYS A 258 1.03 12.79 -66.60
N ILE A 259 1.26 11.49 -66.40
CA ILE A 259 0.82 10.44 -67.31
C ILE A 259 -0.71 10.40 -67.41
N SER A 260 -1.41 10.45 -66.28
CA SER A 260 -2.87 10.36 -66.27
C SER A 260 -3.58 11.57 -66.87
N SER A 261 -2.93 12.73 -66.84
CA SER A 261 -3.45 14.02 -67.36
C SER A 261 -3.03 14.27 -68.82
N THR A 262 -2.15 13.47 -69.40
CA THR A 262 -1.69 13.67 -70.80
C THR A 262 -2.79 13.32 -71.78
N LEU A 263 -3.01 14.20 -72.79
CA LEU A 263 -3.94 13.98 -73.90
C LEU A 263 -3.40 12.91 -74.90
N ASN A 264 -4.29 12.06 -75.42
CA ASN A 264 -3.95 11.02 -76.39
C ASN A 264 -3.14 9.82 -75.85
N ILE A 265 -3.20 9.51 -74.58
CA ILE A 265 -2.69 8.24 -74.03
C ILE A 265 -3.81 7.22 -73.94
N GLU A 266 -3.44 5.95 -74.21
CA GLU A 266 -4.35 4.78 -74.14
C GLU A 266 -5.01 4.69 -72.73
N ASP A 267 -6.33 4.44 -72.70
CA ASP A 267 -7.12 4.42 -71.47
C ASP A 267 -6.58 3.44 -70.39
N ASN A 268 -5.98 2.33 -70.88
CA ASN A 268 -5.35 1.37 -69.96
C ASN A 268 -4.14 1.98 -69.24
N ILE A 269 -3.31 2.77 -69.93
CA ILE A 269 -2.16 3.46 -69.36
C ILE A 269 -2.62 4.54 -68.31
N LYS A 270 -3.69 5.27 -68.63
CA LYS A 270 -4.31 6.24 -67.72
C LYS A 270 -4.80 5.56 -66.44
N LYS A 271 -5.49 4.40 -66.59
CA LYS A 271 -5.93 3.63 -65.40
C LYS A 271 -4.78 3.16 -64.54
N GLN A 272 -3.70 2.63 -65.16
CA GLN A 272 -2.49 2.22 -64.42
C GLN A 272 -1.81 3.39 -63.72
N ALA A 273 -1.67 4.54 -64.36
CA ALA A 273 -1.13 5.75 -63.78
C ALA A 273 -1.96 6.22 -62.57
N ASN A 274 -3.29 6.20 -62.67
CA ASN A 274 -4.17 6.54 -61.56
C ASN A 274 -4.04 5.57 -60.39
N ILE A 275 -3.89 4.27 -60.66
CA ILE A 275 -3.62 3.27 -59.62
C ILE A 275 -2.30 3.58 -58.90
N ILE A 276 -1.22 3.84 -59.62
CA ILE A 276 0.10 4.19 -59.09
C ILE A 276 -0.02 5.45 -58.23
N LYS A 277 -0.69 6.51 -58.73
CA LYS A 277 -0.95 7.76 -58.00
C LYS A 277 -1.66 7.48 -56.66
N THR A 278 -2.79 6.74 -56.73
CA THR A 278 -3.60 6.42 -55.54
C THR A 278 -2.83 5.62 -54.52
N GLN A 279 -2.10 4.57 -54.94
CA GLN A 279 -1.29 3.75 -53.99
C GLN A 279 -0.15 4.56 -53.41
N SER A 280 0.49 5.46 -54.18
CA SER A 280 1.55 6.33 -53.69
C SER A 280 1.06 7.34 -52.66
N ILE A 281 -0.14 7.93 -52.84
CA ILE A 281 -0.79 8.79 -51.87
C ILE A 281 -1.09 8.01 -50.58
N LYS A 282 -1.56 6.76 -50.72
CA LYS A 282 -1.84 5.89 -49.56
C LYS A 282 -0.57 5.60 -48.76
N ILE A 283 0.54 5.29 -49.41
CA ILE A 283 1.86 5.10 -48.74
C ILE A 283 2.30 6.39 -48.04
N LYS A 284 2.18 7.57 -48.70
CA LYS A 284 2.50 8.87 -48.11
C LYS A 284 1.72 9.11 -46.81
N ASN A 285 0.43 8.85 -46.79
CA ASN A 285 -0.42 9.01 -45.61
C ASN A 285 -0.03 8.04 -44.47
N LEU A 286 0.25 6.76 -44.78
CA LEU A 286 0.72 5.78 -43.82
C LEU A 286 2.03 6.20 -43.13
N ILE A 287 2.98 6.74 -43.91
CA ILE A 287 4.26 7.24 -43.36
C ILE A 287 4.06 8.46 -42.48
N GLN A 288 3.14 9.36 -42.86
CA GLN A 288 2.79 10.52 -42.02
C GLN A 288 2.14 10.09 -40.69
N ASP A 289 1.23 9.12 -40.74
CA ASP A 289 0.57 8.57 -39.55
C ASP A 289 1.57 7.87 -38.64
N LEU A 290 2.49 7.06 -39.19
CA LEU A 290 3.55 6.40 -38.47
C LEU A 290 4.45 7.40 -37.74
N ASN A 291 4.85 8.47 -38.42
CA ASN A 291 5.68 9.53 -37.83
C ASN A 291 4.93 10.23 -36.70
N LEU A 292 3.65 10.60 -36.92
CA LEU A 292 2.84 11.27 -35.90
C LEU A 292 2.63 10.37 -34.67
N VAL A 293 2.25 9.11 -34.85
CA VAL A 293 2.11 8.15 -33.74
C VAL A 293 3.42 8.02 -32.96
N SER A 294 4.56 7.93 -33.68
CA SER A 294 5.87 7.88 -33.03
C SER A 294 6.14 9.13 -32.18
N GLN A 295 5.87 10.32 -32.70
CA GLN A 295 6.10 11.59 -32.01
C GLN A 295 5.20 11.73 -30.77
N LEU A 296 3.94 11.33 -30.86
CA LEU A 296 2.98 11.36 -29.77
C LEU A 296 3.35 10.39 -28.65
N ASN A 297 3.70 9.16 -28.98
CA ASN A 297 4.10 8.12 -28.03
C ASN A 297 5.33 8.48 -27.20
N TYR A 298 6.28 9.20 -27.80
CA TYR A 298 7.50 9.59 -27.11
C TYR A 298 7.41 10.99 -26.49
N ASN A 299 6.22 11.64 -26.49
CA ASN A 299 6.02 12.99 -25.98
C ASN A 299 7.00 14.02 -26.55
N ILE A 300 7.33 13.89 -27.84
CA ILE A 300 8.31 14.75 -28.52
C ILE A 300 7.64 15.97 -29.13
N GLN A 301 6.38 15.81 -29.54
CA GLN A 301 5.61 16.90 -30.12
C GLN A 301 4.94 17.71 -29.00
N PRO A 302 5.19 19.04 -28.91
CA PRO A 302 4.46 19.88 -27.97
C PRO A 302 2.99 19.96 -28.41
N ILE A 303 2.08 19.68 -27.51
CA ILE A 303 0.64 19.80 -27.70
C ILE A 303 0.26 21.26 -27.58
N GLN A 304 -0.48 21.80 -28.55
CA GLN A 304 -1.01 23.14 -28.50
C GLN A 304 -2.38 23.11 -27.84
N GLU A 305 -2.42 23.25 -26.53
CA GLU A 305 -3.68 23.30 -25.78
C GLU A 305 -4.42 24.62 -26.04
N THR A 306 -5.47 24.57 -26.85
CA THR A 306 -6.37 25.71 -27.15
C THR A 306 -7.82 25.32 -26.89
N PRO A 307 -8.72 26.29 -26.65
CA PRO A 307 -10.17 26.02 -26.61
C PRO A 307 -10.66 25.58 -27.99
N ILE A 308 -11.35 24.43 -28.08
CA ILE A 308 -11.84 23.85 -29.33
C ILE A 308 -13.35 23.75 -29.29
N HIS A 309 -14.03 24.30 -30.29
CA HIS A 309 -15.45 24.10 -30.55
C HIS A 309 -15.65 22.84 -31.39
N VAL A 310 -15.79 21.69 -30.74
CA VAL A 310 -15.87 20.38 -31.42
C VAL A 310 -17.05 20.30 -32.38
N CYS A 311 -18.20 20.90 -32.00
CA CYS A 311 -19.37 20.96 -32.87
C CYS A 311 -19.09 21.67 -34.21
N LYS A 312 -18.37 22.82 -34.16
CA LYS A 312 -17.95 23.57 -35.37
C LYS A 312 -16.97 22.74 -36.20
N MET A 313 -15.97 22.17 -35.58
CA MET A 313 -14.94 21.36 -36.21
C MET A 313 -15.56 20.14 -36.96
N ILE A 314 -16.53 19.46 -36.36
CA ILE A 314 -17.23 18.34 -37.04
C ILE A 314 -17.99 18.82 -38.28
N ARG A 315 -18.69 19.96 -38.18
CA ARG A 315 -19.38 20.53 -39.36
C ARG A 315 -18.39 20.86 -40.48
N GLU A 316 -17.25 21.45 -40.17
CA GLU A 316 -16.20 21.78 -41.14
C GLU A 316 -15.65 20.51 -41.83
N ILE A 317 -15.38 19.45 -41.07
CA ILE A 317 -14.91 18.17 -41.62
C ILE A 317 -15.96 17.57 -42.55
N VAL A 318 -17.23 17.50 -42.16
CA VAL A 318 -18.28 16.91 -42.98
C VAL A 318 -18.50 17.74 -44.25
N VAL A 319 -18.48 19.09 -44.17
CA VAL A 319 -18.57 19.98 -45.32
C VAL A 319 -17.39 19.79 -46.30
N GLU A 320 -16.17 19.59 -45.77
CA GLU A 320 -15.00 19.30 -46.60
C GLU A 320 -15.20 18.01 -47.41
N TYR A 321 -15.72 16.96 -46.77
CA TYR A 321 -16.02 15.70 -47.48
C TYR A 321 -17.14 15.89 -48.51
N LEU A 322 -18.20 16.62 -48.23
CA LEU A 322 -19.30 16.88 -49.16
C LEU A 322 -18.87 17.75 -50.37
N ASN A 323 -17.85 18.60 -50.22
CA ASN A 323 -17.29 19.42 -51.28
C ASN A 323 -16.21 18.71 -52.12
N THR A 324 -15.71 17.56 -51.69
CA THR A 324 -14.87 16.69 -52.50
C THR A 324 -15.75 15.82 -53.39
N ASP A 325 -15.29 15.48 -54.64
CA ASP A 325 -15.99 14.55 -55.51
C ASP A 325 -16.07 13.13 -54.93
N ILE A 326 -16.67 13.02 -53.72
CA ILE A 326 -16.97 11.71 -53.13
C ILE A 326 -18.11 11.11 -53.95
N ASP A 327 -17.93 9.82 -54.30
CA ASP A 327 -18.91 9.00 -55.01
C ASP A 327 -20.27 9.08 -54.26
N ASN A 328 -21.35 9.33 -55.03
CA ASN A 328 -22.72 9.43 -54.51
C ASN A 328 -23.22 8.20 -53.73
N ARG A 329 -22.37 7.16 -53.63
CA ARG A 329 -22.62 5.96 -52.82
C ARG A 329 -22.44 6.20 -51.30
N PHE A 330 -21.83 7.33 -50.91
CA PHE A 330 -21.63 7.69 -49.52
C PHE A 330 -22.53 8.84 -49.11
N GLU A 331 -23.34 8.61 -48.10
CA GLU A 331 -24.23 9.62 -47.53
C GLU A 331 -23.75 10.00 -46.11
N PHE A 332 -23.92 11.27 -45.74
CA PHE A 332 -23.56 11.77 -44.42
C PHE A 332 -24.81 12.18 -43.64
N GLU A 333 -24.95 11.62 -42.43
CA GLU A 333 -25.94 12.03 -41.45
C GLU A 333 -25.28 12.74 -40.28
N LEU A 334 -25.72 13.96 -39.96
CA LEU A 334 -25.16 14.76 -38.89
C LEU A 334 -26.21 14.98 -37.78
N ASN A 335 -25.96 14.42 -36.60
CA ASN A 335 -26.84 14.54 -35.44
C ASN A 335 -26.12 15.18 -34.27
N LEU A 336 -26.16 16.50 -34.19
CA LEU A 336 -25.49 17.29 -33.14
C LEU A 336 -26.53 17.82 -32.17
N GLU A 337 -26.46 17.43 -30.91
CA GLU A 337 -27.36 17.95 -29.87
C GLU A 337 -27.14 19.45 -29.66
N ARG A 338 -28.20 20.24 -29.53
CA ARG A 338 -28.14 21.69 -29.38
C ARG A 338 -27.28 22.16 -28.22
N ASN A 339 -27.23 21.40 -27.12
CA ASN A 339 -26.43 21.70 -25.94
C ASN A 339 -24.91 21.58 -26.21
N THR A 340 -24.47 20.98 -27.32
CA THR A 340 -23.07 20.85 -27.69
C THR A 340 -22.48 22.07 -28.41
N GLU A 341 -23.32 22.98 -28.91
CA GLU A 341 -22.87 24.11 -29.73
C GLU A 341 -21.98 25.13 -28.99
N LEU A 342 -22.23 25.33 -27.70
CA LEU A 342 -21.45 26.25 -26.85
C LEU A 342 -20.33 25.56 -26.07
N ILE A 343 -20.23 24.26 -26.16
CA ILE A 343 -19.23 23.50 -25.38
C ILE A 343 -17.87 23.57 -26.07
N THR A 344 -16.88 23.92 -25.27
CA THR A 344 -15.47 23.87 -25.66
C THR A 344 -14.73 22.82 -24.84
N ILE A 345 -13.74 22.19 -25.45
CA ILE A 345 -12.75 21.36 -24.77
C ILE A 345 -11.37 21.99 -24.95
N ILE A 346 -10.44 21.72 -24.02
CA ILE A 346 -9.06 22.17 -24.14
C ILE A 346 -8.24 21.07 -24.81
N GLY A 347 -7.60 21.37 -25.92
CA GLY A 347 -6.80 20.38 -26.65
C GLY A 347 -6.09 20.96 -27.87
N ASP A 348 -5.50 20.09 -28.68
CA ASP A 348 -4.87 20.42 -29.97
C ASP A 348 -5.87 20.15 -31.11
N GLU A 349 -6.42 21.21 -31.69
CA GLU A 349 -7.45 21.14 -32.73
C GLU A 349 -6.98 20.33 -33.96
N ARG A 350 -5.73 20.49 -34.37
CA ARG A 350 -5.16 19.79 -35.53
C ARG A 350 -5.13 18.28 -35.33
N LEU A 351 -4.80 17.85 -34.11
CA LEU A 351 -4.74 16.43 -33.76
C LEU A 351 -6.15 15.82 -33.72
N LEU A 352 -7.09 16.50 -33.07
CA LEU A 352 -8.49 16.04 -33.00
C LEU A 352 -9.14 15.99 -34.38
N TYR A 353 -8.90 17.04 -35.19
CA TYR A 353 -9.35 17.08 -36.60
C TYR A 353 -8.86 15.85 -37.36
N ARG A 354 -7.56 15.51 -37.25
CA ARG A 354 -7.00 14.32 -37.90
C ARG A 354 -7.55 13.02 -37.35
N ALA A 355 -7.85 12.91 -36.06
CA ALA A 355 -8.47 11.73 -35.46
C ALA A 355 -9.87 11.49 -36.07
N ILE A 356 -10.68 12.52 -36.18
CA ILE A 356 -12.02 12.44 -36.74
C ILE A 356 -11.96 12.11 -38.25
N GLN A 357 -11.07 12.76 -39.00
CA GLN A 357 -10.84 12.44 -40.42
C GLN A 357 -10.43 10.97 -40.61
N ASN A 358 -9.56 10.43 -39.74
CA ASN A 358 -9.16 9.03 -39.81
C ASN A 358 -10.34 8.06 -39.63
N ILE A 359 -11.25 8.36 -38.71
CA ILE A 359 -12.43 7.51 -38.51
C ILE A 359 -13.36 7.56 -39.73
N ILE A 360 -13.67 8.75 -40.21
CA ILE A 360 -14.52 8.92 -41.40
C ILE A 360 -13.89 8.26 -42.65
N SER A 361 -12.59 8.48 -42.85
CA SER A 361 -11.84 7.87 -43.93
C SER A 361 -11.83 6.34 -43.86
N ASN A 362 -11.78 5.77 -42.63
CA ASN A 362 -11.91 4.32 -42.45
C ASN A 362 -13.27 3.81 -42.92
N SER A 363 -14.37 4.48 -42.59
CA SER A 363 -15.69 4.12 -43.03
C SER A 363 -15.81 4.15 -44.58
N ILE A 364 -15.21 5.15 -45.23
CA ILE A 364 -15.18 5.25 -46.70
C ILE A 364 -14.32 4.11 -47.30
N ASN A 365 -13.10 3.91 -46.81
CA ASN A 365 -12.14 2.98 -47.41
C ASN A 365 -12.52 1.51 -47.23
N HIS A 366 -13.28 1.18 -46.20
CA HIS A 366 -13.68 -0.19 -45.90
C HIS A 366 -15.05 -0.58 -46.50
N ASN A 367 -15.81 0.38 -47.06
CA ASN A 367 -17.13 0.13 -47.63
C ASN A 367 -17.15 0.46 -49.14
N GLU A 368 -16.54 -0.39 -49.97
CA GLU A 368 -16.44 -0.20 -51.42
C GLU A 368 -17.79 -0.01 -52.13
N ASN A 369 -18.86 -0.59 -51.57
CA ASN A 369 -20.22 -0.48 -52.11
C ASN A 369 -20.96 0.80 -51.66
N GLY A 370 -20.31 1.66 -50.88
CA GLY A 370 -20.94 2.82 -50.24
C GLY A 370 -21.56 2.47 -48.88
N CYS A 371 -21.87 3.51 -48.13
CA CYS A 371 -22.55 3.40 -46.83
C CYS A 371 -23.06 4.76 -46.36
N ILE A 372 -23.95 4.75 -45.40
CA ILE A 372 -24.37 5.93 -44.66
C ILE A 372 -23.40 6.11 -43.47
N ILE A 373 -22.74 7.29 -43.38
CA ILE A 373 -21.82 7.63 -42.32
C ILE A 373 -22.54 8.62 -41.36
N SER A 374 -22.87 8.15 -40.20
CA SER A 374 -23.56 8.96 -39.17
C SER A 374 -22.56 9.50 -38.18
N VAL A 375 -22.55 10.83 -37.98
CA VAL A 375 -21.72 11.53 -37.01
C VAL A 375 -22.62 12.16 -35.97
N SER A 376 -22.53 11.75 -34.75
CA SER A 376 -23.31 12.28 -33.64
C SER A 376 -22.46 12.86 -32.52
N LEU A 377 -22.91 13.98 -31.94
CA LEU A 377 -22.25 14.61 -30.81
C LEU A 377 -23.27 14.89 -29.70
N ARG A 378 -22.98 14.44 -28.51
CA ARG A 378 -23.83 14.60 -27.33
C ARG A 378 -23.02 14.85 -26.06
N VAL A 379 -23.69 15.37 -25.03
CA VAL A 379 -23.10 15.53 -23.69
C VAL A 379 -23.59 14.38 -22.80
N ASN A 380 -22.67 13.77 -22.06
CA ASN A 380 -23.00 12.79 -21.04
C ASN A 380 -22.19 13.08 -19.77
N GLY A 381 -22.87 13.65 -18.78
CA GLY A 381 -22.22 14.17 -17.56
C GLY A 381 -21.16 15.22 -17.88
N ASN A 382 -19.92 15.00 -17.44
CA ASN A 382 -18.79 15.91 -17.69
C ASN A 382 -17.97 15.52 -18.93
N ASN A 383 -18.53 14.72 -19.84
CA ASN A 383 -17.86 14.27 -21.06
C ASN A 383 -18.66 14.65 -22.30
N LEU A 384 -17.93 15.05 -23.34
CA LEU A 384 -18.42 15.22 -24.70
C LEU A 384 -18.23 13.88 -25.43
N ILE A 385 -19.31 13.31 -25.93
CA ILE A 385 -19.32 12.01 -26.61
C ILE A 385 -19.52 12.23 -28.10
N LEU A 386 -18.50 11.91 -28.87
CA LEU A 386 -18.56 11.87 -30.33
C LEU A 386 -18.68 10.42 -30.78
N VAL A 387 -19.68 10.12 -31.59
CA VAL A 387 -19.85 8.81 -32.22
C VAL A 387 -19.82 8.98 -33.73
N VAL A 388 -18.95 8.24 -34.39
CA VAL A 388 -18.91 8.11 -35.84
C VAL A 388 -19.20 6.66 -36.15
N SER A 389 -20.26 6.40 -36.90
CA SER A 389 -20.70 5.06 -37.26
C SER A 389 -21.05 4.96 -38.73
N ASP A 390 -20.88 3.77 -39.33
CA ASP A 390 -21.36 3.44 -40.66
C ASP A 390 -22.27 2.22 -40.60
N ASN A 391 -23.13 2.08 -41.62
CA ASN A 391 -23.99 0.91 -41.83
C ASN A 391 -23.41 -0.10 -42.82
N GLY A 392 -22.09 -0.10 -42.98
CA GLY A 392 -21.38 -0.90 -43.95
C GLY A 392 -21.19 -2.38 -43.57
N LYS A 393 -20.13 -3.00 -44.13
CA LYS A 393 -19.88 -4.44 -43.97
C LYS A 393 -19.56 -4.88 -42.53
N GLY A 394 -19.11 -3.95 -41.66
CA GLY A 394 -18.64 -4.30 -40.32
C GLY A 394 -17.50 -5.31 -40.31
N ILE A 395 -17.20 -5.85 -39.12
CA ILE A 395 -16.18 -6.89 -38.92
C ILE A 395 -16.69 -8.00 -38.00
N SER A 396 -16.06 -9.18 -38.05
CA SER A 396 -16.37 -10.29 -37.18
C SER A 396 -15.99 -10.02 -35.72
N LYS A 397 -16.60 -10.78 -34.76
CA LYS A 397 -16.26 -10.67 -33.35
C LYS A 397 -14.78 -10.99 -33.09
N GLU A 398 -14.19 -11.92 -33.80
CA GLU A 398 -12.79 -12.31 -33.67
C GLU A 398 -11.85 -11.19 -34.16
N GLU A 399 -12.18 -10.53 -35.28
CA GLU A 399 -11.43 -9.37 -35.77
C GLU A 399 -11.58 -8.17 -34.83
N LEU A 400 -12.78 -7.94 -34.28
CA LEU A 400 -13.00 -6.89 -33.28
C LEU A 400 -12.19 -7.12 -32.01
N GLN A 401 -12.13 -8.35 -31.48
CA GLN A 401 -11.29 -8.71 -30.35
C GLN A 401 -9.81 -8.48 -30.64
N LYS A 402 -9.34 -8.86 -31.84
CA LYS A 402 -7.96 -8.57 -32.24
C LYS A 402 -7.68 -7.07 -32.28
N LEU A 403 -8.56 -6.23 -32.82
CA LEU A 403 -8.42 -4.77 -32.85
C LEU A 403 -8.45 -4.14 -31.44
N GLN A 404 -9.19 -4.74 -30.52
CA GLN A 404 -9.23 -4.28 -29.12
C GLN A 404 -7.99 -4.71 -28.32
N SER A 405 -7.45 -5.90 -28.60
CA SER A 405 -6.33 -6.52 -27.90
C SER A 405 -4.96 -6.17 -28.47
N ILE A 406 -4.88 -5.43 -29.60
CA ILE A 406 -3.59 -5.05 -30.17
C ILE A 406 -2.82 -4.25 -29.11
N PRO A 407 -1.75 -4.84 -28.52
CA PRO A 407 -0.82 -4.06 -27.73
C PRO A 407 -0.22 -3.00 -28.63
N HIS A 408 0.22 -1.91 -28.03
CA HIS A 408 0.99 -0.88 -28.68
C HIS A 408 1.92 -1.50 -29.73
N TYR A 409 1.77 -1.18 -31.04
CA TYR A 409 2.53 -1.85 -32.09
C TYR A 409 4.06 -1.77 -31.90
N LEU A 410 4.52 -0.76 -31.11
CA LEU A 410 5.91 -0.60 -30.69
C LEU A 410 6.35 -1.60 -29.60
N GLN A 411 5.43 -2.31 -28.99
CA GLN A 411 5.70 -3.34 -27.96
C GLN A 411 5.49 -4.76 -28.50
N SER A 412 4.92 -4.90 -29.69
CA SER A 412 4.74 -6.20 -30.30
C SER A 412 6.04 -6.70 -30.91
N THR A 413 6.43 -7.91 -30.52
CA THR A 413 7.55 -8.66 -31.11
C THR A 413 7.12 -9.51 -32.32
N ASP A 414 5.85 -9.37 -32.78
CA ASP A 414 5.31 -10.15 -33.87
C ASP A 414 5.67 -9.51 -35.21
N ASP A 415 6.50 -10.19 -36.03
CA ASP A 415 7.00 -9.73 -37.33
C ASP A 415 5.91 -9.61 -38.42
N ARG A 416 4.65 -9.98 -38.12
CA ARG A 416 3.54 -10.03 -39.07
C ARG A 416 2.47 -8.97 -38.83
N LEU A 417 2.80 -7.84 -38.20
CA LEU A 417 1.85 -6.74 -38.06
C LEU A 417 1.47 -6.22 -39.47
N ASP A 418 0.25 -6.52 -39.89
CA ASP A 418 -0.33 -5.94 -41.06
C ASP A 418 -0.63 -4.44 -40.80
N LEU A 419 0.38 -3.61 -41.04
CA LEU A 419 0.35 -2.14 -40.84
C LEU A 419 -0.80 -1.47 -41.62
N ARG A 420 -1.45 -2.20 -42.56
CA ARG A 420 -2.51 -1.67 -43.41
C ARG A 420 -3.83 -1.42 -42.67
N HIS A 421 -4.11 -2.14 -41.57
CA HIS A 421 -5.43 -2.15 -40.95
C HIS A 421 -5.47 -1.57 -39.52
N GLY A 422 -4.35 -1.09 -38.96
CA GLY A 422 -4.30 -0.68 -37.56
C GLY A 422 -3.80 0.73 -37.26
N LEU A 423 -3.03 1.36 -38.13
CA LEU A 423 -2.36 2.65 -37.84
C LEU A 423 -3.36 3.80 -37.64
N GLY A 424 -4.43 3.89 -38.44
CA GLY A 424 -5.42 4.95 -38.32
C GLY A 424 -6.15 4.91 -36.96
N LEU A 425 -6.59 3.74 -36.51
CA LEU A 425 -7.28 3.58 -35.24
C LEU A 425 -6.31 3.75 -34.05
N LEU A 426 -5.06 3.31 -34.20
CA LEU A 426 -4.02 3.54 -33.21
C LEU A 426 -3.76 5.04 -33.04
N LEU A 427 -3.65 5.78 -34.15
CA LEU A 427 -3.50 7.23 -34.11
C LEU A 427 -4.67 7.90 -33.38
N VAL A 428 -5.90 7.46 -33.65
CA VAL A 428 -7.10 7.95 -32.93
C VAL A 428 -6.98 7.69 -31.43
N LYS A 429 -6.61 6.46 -31.03
CA LYS A 429 -6.43 6.11 -29.59
C LYS A 429 -5.37 7.00 -28.94
N GLU A 430 -4.22 7.21 -29.59
CA GLU A 430 -3.15 8.05 -29.04
C GLU A 430 -3.58 9.52 -28.91
N ILE A 431 -4.18 10.09 -29.95
CA ILE A 431 -4.66 11.47 -29.91
C ILE A 431 -5.70 11.64 -28.79
N VAL A 432 -6.67 10.76 -28.69
CA VAL A 432 -7.70 10.84 -27.66
C VAL A 432 -7.12 10.66 -26.25
N SER A 433 -6.16 9.76 -26.09
CA SER A 433 -5.46 9.53 -24.80
C SER A 433 -4.72 10.78 -24.33
N ILE A 434 -4.05 11.50 -25.22
CA ILE A 434 -3.36 12.76 -24.89
C ILE A 434 -4.36 13.82 -24.42
N HIS A 435 -5.56 13.82 -24.99
CA HIS A 435 -6.66 14.69 -24.55
C HIS A 435 -7.42 14.16 -23.32
N LYS A 436 -6.86 13.14 -22.63
CA LYS A 436 -7.45 12.51 -21.42
C LYS A 436 -8.83 11.88 -21.68
N GLY A 437 -9.10 11.57 -22.93
CA GLY A 437 -10.32 10.90 -23.38
C GLY A 437 -10.17 9.39 -23.45
N THR A 438 -11.25 8.74 -23.87
CA THR A 438 -11.29 7.28 -24.12
C THR A 438 -11.91 6.99 -25.48
N VAL A 439 -11.47 5.90 -26.13
CA VAL A 439 -12.00 5.41 -27.39
C VAL A 439 -12.57 4.02 -27.16
N SER A 440 -13.79 3.81 -27.62
CA SER A 440 -14.39 2.48 -27.71
C SER A 440 -14.87 2.20 -29.13
N ILE A 441 -14.77 0.95 -29.53
CA ILE A 441 -15.19 0.49 -30.88
C ILE A 441 -16.18 -0.65 -30.73
N SER A 442 -17.19 -0.63 -31.56
CA SER A 442 -18.17 -1.70 -31.69
C SER A 442 -18.45 -1.98 -33.17
N SER A 443 -18.63 -3.23 -33.51
CA SER A 443 -18.96 -3.65 -34.85
C SER A 443 -19.66 -5.01 -34.85
N GLU A 444 -20.51 -5.22 -35.82
CA GLU A 444 -21.11 -6.50 -36.09
C GLU A 444 -21.13 -6.71 -37.61
N LEU A 445 -20.84 -7.92 -38.07
CA LEU A 445 -20.76 -8.26 -39.49
C LEU A 445 -22.09 -7.91 -40.21
N ASN A 446 -21.97 -7.15 -41.30
CA ASN A 446 -23.09 -6.60 -42.08
C ASN A 446 -24.03 -5.62 -41.36
N LYS A 447 -23.59 -5.07 -40.21
CA LYS A 447 -24.34 -4.04 -39.51
C LYS A 447 -23.53 -2.75 -39.30
N GLY A 448 -22.29 -2.73 -39.80
CA GLY A 448 -21.43 -1.58 -39.79
C GLY A 448 -20.44 -1.54 -38.65
N PHE A 449 -19.73 -0.43 -38.53
CA PHE A 449 -18.67 -0.16 -37.58
C PHE A 449 -18.96 1.17 -36.86
N SER A 450 -18.73 1.21 -35.58
CA SER A 450 -18.94 2.42 -34.75
C SER A 450 -17.74 2.69 -33.86
N THR A 451 -17.25 3.92 -33.92
CA THR A 451 -16.21 4.45 -33.02
C THR A 451 -16.79 5.50 -32.12
N THR A 452 -16.66 5.32 -30.83
CA THR A 452 -17.10 6.30 -29.81
C THR A 452 -15.89 6.91 -29.14
N ILE A 453 -15.79 8.22 -29.16
CA ILE A 453 -14.79 9.04 -28.47
C ILE A 453 -15.46 9.77 -27.32
N SER A 454 -14.89 9.66 -26.12
CA SER A 454 -15.29 10.41 -24.95
C SER A 454 -14.19 11.37 -24.54
N LEU A 455 -14.46 12.67 -24.53
CA LEU A 455 -13.51 13.73 -24.18
C LEU A 455 -14.01 14.48 -22.93
N PRO A 456 -13.17 14.73 -21.92
CA PRO A 456 -13.58 15.50 -20.75
C PRO A 456 -13.83 16.96 -21.11
N ILE A 457 -14.98 17.50 -20.67
CA ILE A 457 -15.29 18.91 -20.73
C ILE A 457 -14.57 19.54 -19.53
N LYS A 458 -13.63 20.45 -19.79
CA LYS A 458 -13.04 21.24 -18.70
C LYS A 458 -13.96 22.43 -18.41
N GLU A 459 -14.40 22.54 -17.17
CA GLU A 459 -14.94 23.80 -16.64
C GLU A 459 -13.88 24.90 -16.65
#